data_26e0524aa791de0ffce1173b0e12cc42
#
_entry.id   26e0524aa791de0ffce1173b0e12cc42
#
_cell.length_a   1.000
_cell.length_b   1.000
_cell.length_c   1.000
_cell.angle_alpha   90.00
_cell.angle_beta   90.00
_cell.angle_gamma   90.00
#
_symmetry.space_group_name_H-M   'P 1'
#
loop_
_entity.id
_entity.type
_entity.pdbx_description
1 polymer ?
#
loop_
_entity_poly.entity_id
_entity_poly.type
_entity_poly.pdbx_seq_one_letter_code
_entity_poly.pdbx_strand_id
1 'polypeptide(L)'
;GVIRHQDIQHGRAEGIGNPVIYVGAATGKDGIHGATFASEELNEESEAKRPAVQVGDPFMGKLVLEACLELFQCGAVISVQDMGAAGLTCSSTEMAEKGGNGMELNLDLVPQRAMDMSPYEIMLSESQERMLLVAKDGREEEVFQICRKWDVPASVVGHVISEPVLRLMHNGLSVAELPLDKLLGSCPIYERKAVASELQLSRQQQNAVDWDLPEDLGALLKEMIIVPELASKQWIYGQYDSMVRTCTSVGPGSDAAVIRIDGTEKALAMSIDGNSRYVQLDPKTGSCIAVAEASRNVVCSGGNPLALTNGLNFGNPEKPEIFWQLREAVAGICVACESLELPV
;
A
#
# COMPACT_ATOMS: atom_id res chain seq x y z
N GLY A 1 -4.03 -5.31 -9.41
CA GLY A 1 -4.17 -6.38 -10.40
C GLY A 1 -5.61 -6.55 -10.86
N VAL A 2 -5.84 -7.44 -11.81
CA VAL A 2 -7.18 -7.80 -12.29
C VAL A 2 -7.58 -9.12 -11.69
N ILE A 3 -8.79 -9.20 -11.12
CA ILE A 3 -9.33 -10.39 -10.49
C ILE A 3 -10.80 -10.59 -10.91
N ARG A 4 -11.24 -11.83 -11.01
CA ARG A 4 -12.67 -12.13 -11.22
C ARG A 4 -13.41 -11.97 -9.90
N HIS A 5 -14.68 -11.53 -9.94
CA HIS A 5 -15.49 -11.36 -8.73
C HIS A 5 -15.54 -12.60 -7.84
N GLN A 6 -15.65 -13.78 -8.45
CA GLN A 6 -15.71 -15.06 -7.74
C GLN A 6 -14.39 -15.45 -7.06
N ASP A 7 -13.27 -14.85 -7.48
CA ASP A 7 -11.91 -15.17 -6.99
C ASP A 7 -11.44 -14.19 -5.92
N ILE A 8 -12.29 -13.21 -5.53
CA ILE A 8 -11.97 -12.22 -4.50
C ILE A 8 -11.74 -12.95 -3.17
N GLN A 9 -10.58 -12.74 -2.58
CA GLN A 9 -10.22 -13.25 -1.26
C GLN A 9 -10.46 -12.16 -0.21
N HIS A 10 -10.92 -12.58 0.96
CA HIS A 10 -11.19 -11.67 2.07
C HIS A 10 -10.25 -11.97 3.24
N GLY A 11 -9.83 -10.93 3.96
CA GLY A 11 -9.04 -11.04 5.18
C GLY A 11 -9.93 -11.14 6.41
N ARG A 12 -10.65 -12.27 6.61
CA ARG A 12 -11.59 -12.47 7.74
C ARG A 12 -11.31 -13.79 8.43
N ALA A 13 -11.00 -13.78 9.72
CA ALA A 13 -10.85 -15.00 10.50
C ALA A 13 -12.21 -15.61 10.80
N GLU A 14 -12.63 -16.55 9.97
CA GLU A 14 -13.93 -17.24 10.09
C GLU A 14 -13.76 -18.71 10.46
N GLY A 15 -14.74 -19.24 11.23
CA GLY A 15 -14.77 -20.64 11.67
C GLY A 15 -13.88 -20.88 12.89
N ILE A 16 -14.52 -20.98 14.07
CA ILE A 16 -13.84 -21.29 15.32
C ILE A 16 -13.15 -22.65 15.20
N GLY A 17 -11.88 -22.73 15.62
CA GLY A 17 -11.05 -23.93 15.51
C GLY A 17 -10.24 -24.01 14.21
N ASN A 18 -10.58 -23.24 13.18
CA ASN A 18 -9.82 -23.24 11.94
C ASN A 18 -8.36 -22.83 12.17
N PRO A 19 -7.39 -23.54 11.54
CA PRO A 19 -5.98 -23.27 11.68
C PRO A 19 -5.59 -21.95 11.02
N VAL A 20 -4.71 -21.23 11.72
CA VAL A 20 -4.03 -20.03 11.24
C VAL A 20 -2.65 -20.46 10.73
N ILE A 21 -2.37 -20.22 9.46
CA ILE A 21 -1.15 -20.68 8.80
C ILE A 21 -0.33 -19.48 8.36
N TYR A 22 0.91 -19.45 8.81
CA TYR A 22 1.95 -18.56 8.31
C TYR A 22 2.54 -19.13 7.03
N VAL A 23 2.68 -18.31 5.99
CA VAL A 23 3.25 -18.68 4.69
C VAL A 23 4.25 -17.62 4.25
N GLY A 24 5.43 -18.01 3.82
CA GLY A 24 6.44 -17.12 3.25
C GLY A 24 7.78 -17.12 3.98
N ALA A 25 8.55 -16.05 3.81
CA ALA A 25 9.88 -15.89 4.36
C ALA A 25 9.91 -15.98 5.89
N ALA A 26 11.00 -16.52 6.45
CA ALA A 26 11.16 -16.57 7.89
C ALA A 26 11.30 -15.16 8.50
N THR A 27 10.70 -14.97 9.68
CA THR A 27 10.67 -13.71 10.41
C THR A 27 12.06 -13.32 10.92
N GLY A 28 12.50 -12.13 10.63
CA GLY A 28 13.74 -11.52 11.13
C GLY A 28 13.46 -10.31 12.02
N LYS A 29 14.53 -9.64 12.47
CA LYS A 29 14.43 -8.40 13.28
C LYS A 29 14.36 -7.12 12.42
N ASP A 30 14.03 -7.25 11.15
CA ASP A 30 13.90 -6.14 10.21
C ASP A 30 12.52 -5.48 10.28
N GLY A 31 12.50 -4.17 10.05
CA GLY A 31 11.28 -3.37 10.00
C GLY A 31 10.59 -3.14 11.35
N ILE A 32 11.15 -3.61 12.47
CA ILE A 32 10.58 -3.34 13.80
C ILE A 32 10.54 -1.84 14.02
N HIS A 33 9.34 -1.31 14.30
CA HIS A 33 9.04 0.14 14.32
C HIS A 33 9.16 0.86 12.96
N GLY A 34 9.17 0.13 11.83
CA GLY A 34 9.26 0.72 10.50
C GLY A 34 8.12 1.70 10.21
N ALA A 35 6.89 1.36 10.56
CA ALA A 35 5.73 2.23 10.42
C ALA A 35 5.87 3.52 11.25
N THR A 36 6.39 3.45 12.48
CA THR A 36 6.67 4.61 13.33
C THR A 36 7.76 5.48 12.70
N PHE A 37 8.85 4.87 12.25
CA PHE A 37 9.95 5.56 11.61
C PHE A 37 9.51 6.28 10.32
N ALA A 38 8.65 5.66 9.51
CA ALA A 38 8.10 6.26 8.30
C ALA A 38 7.23 7.49 8.57
N SER A 39 6.73 7.66 9.80
CA SER A 39 5.90 8.79 10.22
C SER A 39 6.69 9.91 10.92
N GLU A 40 8.00 9.72 11.14
CA GLU A 40 8.89 10.73 11.76
C GLU A 40 9.50 11.68 10.70
N GLU A 41 9.84 12.90 11.13
CA GLU A 41 10.66 13.79 10.30
C GLU A 41 12.09 13.25 10.21
N LEU A 42 12.59 13.07 8.98
CA LEU A 42 13.96 12.61 8.75
C LEU A 42 14.96 13.72 9.11
N ASN A 43 15.98 13.36 9.88
CA ASN A 43 17.08 14.23 10.29
C ASN A 43 18.41 13.44 10.28
N GLU A 44 19.51 14.09 10.65
CA GLU A 44 20.85 13.45 10.67
C GLU A 44 20.92 12.24 11.62
N GLU A 45 20.10 12.19 12.67
CA GLU A 45 20.04 11.07 13.62
C GLU A 45 19.24 9.87 13.07
N SER A 46 18.49 10.07 11.98
CA SER A 46 17.68 9.02 11.37
C SER A 46 18.51 7.85 10.83
N GLU A 47 19.80 8.06 10.55
CA GLU A 47 20.71 7.00 10.11
C GLU A 47 20.92 5.92 11.19
N ALA A 48 20.86 6.28 12.46
CA ALA A 48 20.93 5.32 13.57
C ALA A 48 19.73 4.37 13.64
N LYS A 49 18.61 4.70 12.99
CA LYS A 49 17.38 3.91 12.92
C LYS A 49 17.32 2.98 11.69
N ARG A 50 18.42 2.79 10.97
CA ARG A 50 18.52 1.86 9.82
C ARG A 50 17.94 0.46 10.03
N PRO A 51 18.01 -0.15 11.23
CA PRO A 51 17.36 -1.44 11.49
C PRO A 51 15.84 -1.45 11.29
N ALA A 52 15.19 -0.29 11.28
CA ALA A 52 13.76 -0.16 10.95
C ALA A 52 13.47 -0.28 9.45
N VAL A 53 14.48 -0.36 8.58
CA VAL A 53 14.31 -0.52 7.14
C VAL A 53 13.98 -1.96 6.81
N GLN A 54 13.00 -2.15 5.95
CA GLN A 54 12.60 -3.45 5.43
C GLN A 54 13.54 -3.87 4.30
N VAL A 55 13.81 -5.19 4.22
CA VAL A 55 14.61 -5.80 3.15
C VAL A 55 13.71 -6.72 2.33
N GLY A 56 13.53 -6.41 1.04
CA GLY A 56 12.76 -7.23 0.12
C GLY A 56 13.57 -8.35 -0.53
N ASP A 57 12.90 -9.47 -0.82
CA ASP A 57 13.40 -10.58 -1.62
C ASP A 57 12.47 -10.81 -2.82
N PRO A 58 12.76 -10.23 -4.01
CA PRO A 58 11.89 -10.36 -5.18
C PRO A 58 11.68 -11.79 -5.65
N PHE A 59 12.64 -12.68 -5.41
CA PHE A 59 12.52 -14.10 -5.76
C PHE A 59 11.52 -14.79 -4.83
N MET A 60 11.66 -14.64 -3.51
CA MET A 60 10.70 -15.16 -2.55
C MET A 60 9.31 -14.55 -2.78
N GLY A 61 9.24 -13.24 -3.07
CA GLY A 61 7.98 -12.57 -3.42
C GLY A 61 7.27 -13.22 -4.61
N LYS A 62 8.02 -13.62 -5.65
CA LYS A 62 7.48 -14.36 -6.80
C LYS A 62 6.96 -15.73 -6.39
N LEU A 63 7.71 -16.48 -5.58
CA LEU A 63 7.30 -17.81 -5.12
C LEU A 63 6.04 -17.75 -4.27
N VAL A 64 5.95 -16.81 -3.31
CA VAL A 64 4.77 -16.58 -2.48
C VAL A 64 3.55 -16.21 -3.33
N LEU A 65 3.74 -15.34 -4.34
CA LEU A 65 2.66 -14.97 -5.26
C LEU A 65 2.08 -16.19 -5.98
N GLU A 66 2.93 -17.02 -6.58
CA GLU A 66 2.48 -18.23 -7.32
C GLU A 66 1.84 -19.26 -6.38
N ALA A 67 2.41 -19.47 -5.20
CA ALA A 67 1.83 -20.34 -4.19
C ALA A 67 0.42 -19.84 -3.77
N CYS A 68 0.27 -18.54 -3.49
CA CYS A 68 -1.02 -17.96 -3.12
C CYS A 68 -2.07 -18.10 -4.23
N LEU A 69 -1.69 -17.86 -5.49
CA LEU A 69 -2.63 -18.03 -6.62
C LEU A 69 -3.15 -19.47 -6.73
N GLU A 70 -2.31 -20.47 -6.46
CA GLU A 70 -2.72 -21.88 -6.45
C GLU A 70 -3.52 -22.22 -5.19
N LEU A 71 -3.14 -21.70 -4.03
CA LEU A 71 -3.85 -21.86 -2.75
C LEU A 71 -5.28 -21.33 -2.81
N PHE A 72 -5.53 -20.21 -3.49
CA PHE A 72 -6.88 -19.66 -3.63
C PHE A 72 -7.80 -20.54 -4.48
N GLN A 73 -7.24 -21.39 -5.32
CA GLN A 73 -8.00 -22.32 -6.17
C GLN A 73 -8.24 -23.69 -5.51
N CYS A 74 -7.45 -24.09 -4.52
CA CYS A 74 -7.58 -25.42 -3.90
C CYS A 74 -8.85 -25.56 -3.03
N GLY A 75 -9.45 -24.45 -2.62
CA GLY A 75 -10.65 -24.41 -1.79
C GLY A 75 -10.43 -24.81 -0.32
N ALA A 76 -9.18 -24.99 0.12
CA ALA A 76 -8.81 -25.20 1.53
C ALA A 76 -8.66 -23.87 2.28
N VAL A 77 -8.26 -22.79 1.61
CA VAL A 77 -8.09 -21.47 2.20
C VAL A 77 -9.44 -20.76 2.30
N ILE A 78 -9.71 -20.16 3.47
CA ILE A 78 -10.90 -19.39 3.77
C ILE A 78 -10.62 -17.89 3.62
N SER A 79 -9.47 -17.47 4.14
CA SER A 79 -9.09 -16.05 4.14
C SER A 79 -7.58 -15.87 4.12
N VAL A 80 -7.15 -14.69 3.71
CA VAL A 80 -5.74 -14.32 3.57
C VAL A 80 -5.54 -12.85 3.88
N GLN A 81 -4.41 -12.54 4.50
CA GLN A 81 -3.93 -11.18 4.76
C GLN A 81 -2.42 -11.14 4.61
N ASP A 82 -1.90 -10.08 4.01
CA ASP A 82 -0.46 -9.82 4.00
C ASP A 82 0.04 -9.36 5.37
N MET A 83 1.32 -9.59 5.63
CA MET A 83 2.00 -9.08 6.82
C MET A 83 2.81 -7.84 6.44
N GLY A 84 2.13 -6.70 6.31
CA GLY A 84 2.74 -5.40 6.02
C GLY A 84 3.23 -4.68 7.28
N ALA A 85 2.77 -3.44 7.47
CA ALA A 85 3.09 -2.63 8.65
C ALA A 85 2.71 -3.36 9.94
N ALA A 86 3.58 -3.30 10.96
CA ALA A 86 3.46 -4.04 12.22
C ALA A 86 3.28 -5.57 12.06
N GLY A 87 3.60 -6.10 10.90
CA GLY A 87 3.77 -7.52 10.61
C GLY A 87 2.61 -8.42 11.06
N LEU A 88 2.92 -9.40 11.91
CA LEU A 88 1.95 -10.38 12.40
C LEU A 88 0.87 -9.74 13.30
N THR A 89 1.19 -8.64 13.99
CA THR A 89 0.21 -7.92 14.83
C THR A 89 -0.93 -7.39 13.97
N CYS A 90 -0.62 -6.65 12.91
CA CYS A 90 -1.64 -6.04 12.05
C CYS A 90 -2.48 -7.10 11.34
N SER A 91 -1.83 -8.07 10.69
CA SER A 91 -2.53 -9.11 9.94
C SER A 91 -3.48 -9.92 10.81
N SER A 92 -3.03 -10.37 12.00
CA SER A 92 -3.87 -11.18 12.90
C SER A 92 -5.04 -10.39 13.50
N THR A 93 -4.81 -9.14 13.92
CA THR A 93 -5.86 -8.31 14.52
C THR A 93 -6.93 -7.89 13.50
N GLU A 94 -6.50 -7.48 12.30
CA GLU A 94 -7.45 -7.10 11.25
C GLU A 94 -8.31 -8.28 10.78
N MET A 95 -7.71 -9.46 10.58
CA MET A 95 -8.47 -10.65 10.21
C MET A 95 -9.45 -11.06 11.30
N ALA A 96 -9.03 -10.99 12.56
CA ALA A 96 -9.86 -11.32 13.72
C ALA A 96 -11.06 -10.36 13.84
N GLU A 97 -10.82 -9.05 13.76
CA GLU A 97 -11.87 -8.02 13.83
C GLU A 97 -12.89 -8.17 12.68
N LYS A 98 -12.38 -8.24 11.44
CA LYS A 98 -13.23 -8.38 10.25
C LYS A 98 -14.05 -9.69 10.24
N GLY A 99 -13.56 -10.73 10.92
CA GLY A 99 -14.23 -12.00 11.10
C GLY A 99 -15.19 -12.05 12.29
N GLY A 100 -15.12 -11.06 13.19
CA GLY A 100 -15.90 -11.02 14.43
C GLY A 100 -15.50 -12.10 15.45
N ASN A 101 -14.29 -12.63 15.37
CA ASN A 101 -13.72 -13.69 16.20
C ASN A 101 -12.38 -13.22 16.76
N GLY A 102 -11.78 -14.04 17.66
CA GLY A 102 -10.41 -13.83 18.07
C GLY A 102 -9.43 -14.80 17.41
N MET A 103 -8.17 -14.66 17.77
CA MET A 103 -7.10 -15.50 17.28
C MET A 103 -6.16 -15.87 18.44
N GLU A 104 -5.79 -17.15 18.56
CA GLU A 104 -4.73 -17.58 19.44
C GLU A 104 -3.52 -17.97 18.59
N LEU A 105 -2.38 -17.35 18.84
CA LEU A 105 -1.12 -17.60 18.13
C LEU A 105 -0.07 -18.18 19.07
N ASN A 106 0.58 -19.25 18.64
CA ASN A 106 1.76 -19.80 19.30
C ASN A 106 3.02 -19.30 18.61
N LEU A 107 3.72 -18.37 19.23
CA LEU A 107 4.89 -17.71 18.66
C LEU A 107 6.10 -18.65 18.51
N ASP A 108 6.11 -19.77 19.24
CA ASP A 108 7.15 -20.79 19.11
C ASP A 108 7.11 -21.49 17.74
N LEU A 109 5.96 -21.45 17.06
CA LEU A 109 5.73 -22.09 15.76
C LEU A 109 5.94 -21.13 14.58
N VAL A 110 6.19 -19.84 14.85
CA VAL A 110 6.48 -18.85 13.82
C VAL A 110 7.90 -19.11 13.27
N PRO A 111 8.07 -19.33 11.95
CA PRO A 111 9.39 -19.49 11.37
C PRO A 111 10.28 -18.25 11.59
N GLN A 112 11.45 -18.45 12.17
CA GLN A 112 12.39 -17.37 12.50
C GLN A 112 13.72 -17.57 11.80
N ARG A 113 14.32 -16.49 11.28
CA ARG A 113 15.69 -16.46 10.73
C ARG A 113 16.69 -15.79 11.65
N ALA A 114 16.22 -15.03 12.63
CA ALA A 114 17.04 -14.43 13.67
C ALA A 114 16.91 -15.26 14.96
N MET A 115 18.03 -15.44 15.66
CA MET A 115 18.05 -16.15 16.95
C MET A 115 17.51 -15.26 18.07
N ASP A 116 16.93 -15.89 19.09
CA ASP A 116 16.52 -15.25 20.34
C ASP A 116 15.58 -14.04 20.15
N MET A 117 14.60 -14.19 19.25
CA MET A 117 13.57 -13.17 19.08
C MET A 117 12.58 -13.22 20.26
N SER A 118 12.35 -12.06 20.86
CA SER A 118 11.30 -11.90 21.87
C SER A 118 9.90 -11.96 21.23
N PRO A 119 8.85 -12.28 21.99
CA PRO A 119 7.46 -12.20 21.51
C PRO A 119 7.12 -10.87 20.86
N TYR A 120 7.62 -9.76 21.41
CA TYR A 120 7.45 -8.42 20.88
C TYR A 120 8.09 -8.26 19.48
N GLU A 121 9.32 -8.71 19.32
CA GLU A 121 10.02 -8.65 18.03
C GLU A 121 9.35 -9.55 16.96
N ILE A 122 8.86 -10.75 17.34
CA ILE A 122 8.15 -11.64 16.43
C ILE A 122 6.87 -10.98 15.91
N MET A 123 6.11 -10.36 16.80
CA MET A 123 4.83 -9.75 16.45
C MET A 123 4.96 -8.47 15.61
N LEU A 124 5.99 -7.66 15.86
CA LEU A 124 6.19 -6.35 15.21
C LEU A 124 7.18 -6.37 14.05
N SER A 125 7.83 -7.50 13.79
CA SER A 125 8.71 -7.62 12.63
C SER A 125 7.93 -7.37 11.35
N GLU A 126 8.49 -6.54 10.46
CA GLU A 126 7.95 -6.25 9.14
C GLU A 126 8.75 -6.93 8.02
N SER A 127 9.35 -8.11 8.30
CA SER A 127 9.98 -8.92 7.26
C SER A 127 9.02 -9.09 6.08
N GLN A 128 9.54 -8.88 4.88
CA GLN A 128 8.72 -8.90 3.66
C GLN A 128 8.40 -10.34 3.21
N GLU A 129 7.54 -10.49 2.21
CA GLU A 129 7.15 -11.74 1.56
C GLU A 129 6.53 -12.76 2.52
N ARG A 130 5.58 -12.29 3.35
CA ARG A 130 4.86 -13.12 4.31
C ARG A 130 3.35 -12.91 4.21
N MET A 131 2.60 -14.00 4.34
CA MET A 131 1.13 -14.01 4.32
C MET A 131 0.61 -14.78 5.54
N LEU A 132 -0.51 -14.35 6.07
CA LEU A 132 -1.28 -15.06 7.08
C LEU A 132 -2.57 -15.60 6.46
N LEU A 133 -2.83 -16.89 6.62
CA LEU A 133 -3.97 -17.57 6.05
C LEU A 133 -4.83 -18.17 7.16
N VAL A 134 -6.13 -18.27 6.94
CA VAL A 134 -6.99 -19.17 7.69
C VAL A 134 -7.43 -20.27 6.74
N ALA A 135 -7.18 -21.52 7.10
CA ALA A 135 -7.57 -22.67 6.32
C ALA A 135 -8.74 -23.44 7.00
N LYS A 136 -9.39 -24.29 6.23
CA LYS A 136 -10.39 -25.22 6.79
C LYS A 136 -9.70 -26.27 7.63
N ASP A 137 -10.23 -26.51 8.83
CA ASP A 137 -9.76 -27.56 9.73
C ASP A 137 -9.69 -28.92 9.01
N GLY A 138 -8.58 -29.63 9.20
CA GLY A 138 -8.29 -30.92 8.57
C GLY A 138 -7.83 -30.86 7.11
N ARG A 139 -7.66 -29.66 6.53
CA ARG A 139 -7.16 -29.49 5.16
C ARG A 139 -5.79 -28.80 5.06
N GLU A 140 -5.07 -28.70 6.17
CA GLU A 140 -3.75 -28.05 6.25
C GLU A 140 -2.72 -28.70 5.32
N GLU A 141 -2.80 -30.03 5.17
CA GLU A 141 -1.86 -30.77 4.33
C GLU A 141 -1.95 -30.37 2.85
N GLU A 142 -3.14 -29.98 2.36
CA GLU A 142 -3.29 -29.45 1.00
C GLU A 142 -2.56 -28.13 0.84
N VAL A 143 -2.64 -27.25 1.87
CA VAL A 143 -1.89 -25.98 1.90
C VAL A 143 -0.39 -26.27 1.89
N PHE A 144 0.08 -27.18 2.73
CA PHE A 144 1.51 -27.53 2.80
C PHE A 144 2.03 -28.19 1.52
N GLN A 145 1.24 -28.98 0.82
CA GLN A 145 1.64 -29.57 -0.47
C GLN A 145 1.90 -28.49 -1.52
N ILE A 146 1.02 -27.50 -1.61
CA ILE A 146 1.19 -26.36 -2.53
C ILE A 146 2.43 -25.55 -2.14
N CYS A 147 2.58 -25.22 -0.86
CA CYS A 147 3.74 -24.47 -0.38
C CYS A 147 5.06 -25.21 -0.64
N ARG A 148 5.12 -26.52 -0.40
CA ARG A 148 6.30 -27.35 -0.74
C ARG A 148 6.61 -27.38 -2.24
N LYS A 149 5.59 -27.42 -3.10
CA LYS A 149 5.76 -27.37 -4.56
C LYS A 149 6.48 -26.08 -4.99
N TRP A 150 6.19 -24.97 -4.34
CA TRP A 150 6.76 -23.66 -4.64
C TRP A 150 7.99 -23.33 -3.79
N ASP A 151 8.47 -24.26 -2.96
CA ASP A 151 9.58 -24.03 -2.01
C ASP A 151 9.35 -22.86 -1.08
N VAL A 152 8.09 -22.67 -0.64
CA VAL A 152 7.67 -21.62 0.28
C VAL A 152 7.47 -22.23 1.67
N PRO A 153 8.14 -21.71 2.71
CA PRO A 153 7.90 -22.14 4.09
C PRO A 153 6.44 -21.89 4.51
N ALA A 154 5.89 -22.86 5.25
CA ALA A 154 4.55 -22.73 5.83
C ALA A 154 4.47 -23.45 7.17
N SER A 155 3.74 -22.86 8.13
CA SER A 155 3.57 -23.44 9.48
C SER A 155 2.20 -23.07 10.04
N VAL A 156 1.51 -24.01 10.71
CA VAL A 156 0.37 -23.68 11.56
C VAL A 156 0.88 -22.93 12.77
N VAL A 157 0.50 -21.69 12.92
CA VAL A 157 0.96 -20.81 14.03
C VAL A 157 -0.14 -20.54 15.06
N GLY A 158 -1.36 -21.04 14.85
CA GLY A 158 -2.47 -20.82 15.78
C GLY A 158 -3.80 -21.26 15.22
N HIS A 159 -4.86 -20.78 15.81
CA HIS A 159 -6.24 -21.06 15.39
C HIS A 159 -7.18 -19.91 15.75
N VAL A 160 -8.33 -19.91 15.08
CA VAL A 160 -9.42 -18.98 15.34
C VAL A 160 -10.15 -19.40 16.61
N ILE A 161 -10.39 -18.42 17.51
CA ILE A 161 -11.09 -18.62 18.79
C ILE A 161 -12.36 -17.78 18.86
N SER A 162 -13.29 -18.18 19.76
CA SER A 162 -14.58 -17.48 19.92
C SER A 162 -14.46 -16.15 20.66
N GLU A 163 -13.50 -16.02 21.58
CA GLU A 163 -13.27 -14.82 22.37
C GLU A 163 -12.68 -13.71 21.48
N PRO A 164 -13.20 -12.48 21.52
CA PRO A 164 -12.75 -11.38 20.67
C PRO A 164 -11.42 -10.77 21.19
N VAL A 165 -10.40 -11.61 21.27
CA VAL A 165 -9.06 -11.27 21.75
C VAL A 165 -8.00 -11.80 20.80
N LEU A 166 -6.86 -11.14 20.75
CA LEU A 166 -5.61 -11.71 20.25
C LEU A 166 -4.86 -12.29 21.45
N ARG A 167 -4.74 -13.61 21.51
CA ARG A 167 -4.01 -14.33 22.55
C ARG A 167 -2.68 -14.83 22.01
N LEU A 168 -1.59 -14.51 22.69
CA LEU A 168 -0.23 -14.88 22.31
C LEU A 168 0.34 -15.88 23.29
N MET A 169 0.74 -17.04 22.79
CA MET A 169 1.40 -18.10 23.54
C MET A 169 2.89 -18.12 23.22
N HIS A 170 3.73 -18.25 24.23
CA HIS A 170 5.18 -18.42 24.07
C HIS A 170 5.74 -19.28 25.22
N ASN A 171 6.55 -20.29 24.87
CA ASN A 171 7.07 -21.27 25.85
C ASN A 171 5.97 -21.91 26.73
N GLY A 172 4.82 -22.19 26.13
CA GLY A 172 3.67 -22.78 26.79
C GLY A 172 2.90 -21.86 27.77
N LEU A 173 3.23 -20.58 27.79
CA LEU A 173 2.57 -19.56 28.62
C LEU A 173 1.84 -18.54 27.76
N SER A 174 0.70 -18.03 28.24
CA SER A 174 0.07 -16.85 27.65
C SER A 174 0.89 -15.62 28.04
N VAL A 175 1.53 -14.99 27.04
CA VAL A 175 2.38 -13.79 27.23
C VAL A 175 1.63 -12.51 26.95
N ALA A 176 0.49 -12.58 26.23
CA ALA A 176 -0.42 -11.46 26.05
C ALA A 176 -1.84 -11.96 25.76
N GLU A 177 -2.82 -11.19 26.20
CA GLU A 177 -4.22 -11.32 25.83
C GLU A 177 -4.79 -9.92 25.59
N LEU A 178 -5.00 -9.57 24.33
CA LEU A 178 -5.29 -8.22 23.88
C LEU A 178 -6.72 -8.16 23.33
N PRO A 179 -7.64 -7.45 24.00
CA PRO A 179 -8.99 -7.24 23.48
C PRO A 179 -8.95 -6.46 22.17
N LEU A 180 -9.60 -6.98 21.12
CA LEU A 180 -9.56 -6.39 19.76
C LEU A 180 -10.15 -4.97 19.72
N ASP A 181 -11.20 -4.71 20.52
CA ASP A 181 -11.82 -3.39 20.65
C ASP A 181 -10.83 -2.32 21.18
N LYS A 182 -9.85 -2.73 21.98
CA LYS A 182 -8.81 -1.83 22.49
C LYS A 182 -7.70 -1.58 21.50
N LEU A 183 -7.40 -2.57 20.67
CA LEU A 183 -6.35 -2.45 19.65
C LEU A 183 -6.79 -1.61 18.46
N LEU A 184 -8.02 -1.76 18.00
CA LEU A 184 -8.51 -1.16 16.75
C LEU A 184 -9.57 -0.09 17.00
N GLY A 185 -10.58 -0.36 17.82
CA GLY A 185 -11.72 0.54 18.03
C GLY A 185 -11.42 1.72 18.96
N SER A 186 -10.35 1.69 19.72
CA SER A 186 -9.98 2.74 20.69
C SER A 186 -8.90 3.70 20.20
N CYS A 187 -8.51 3.63 18.92
CA CYS A 187 -7.54 4.57 18.35
C CYS A 187 -8.08 6.01 18.42
N PRO A 188 -7.32 6.97 18.95
CA PRO A 188 -7.80 8.34 19.06
C PRO A 188 -7.94 8.99 17.68
N ILE A 189 -9.08 9.62 17.44
CA ILE A 189 -9.28 10.46 16.26
C ILE A 189 -8.91 11.89 16.65
N TYR A 190 -7.86 12.42 16.02
CA TYR A 190 -7.35 13.74 16.33
C TYR A 190 -8.05 14.82 15.48
N GLU A 191 -8.65 15.79 16.13
CA GLU A 191 -9.08 17.04 15.50
C GLU A 191 -7.91 18.01 15.42
N ARG A 192 -7.19 18.00 14.30
CA ARG A 192 -6.04 18.88 14.11
C ARG A 192 -6.46 20.25 13.66
N LYS A 193 -5.77 21.28 14.16
CA LYS A 193 -5.99 22.68 13.74
C LYS A 193 -5.47 22.85 12.30
N ALA A 194 -6.31 23.43 11.44
CA ALA A 194 -5.98 23.73 10.04
C ALA A 194 -6.02 25.26 9.84
N VAL A 195 -4.90 25.84 9.42
CA VAL A 195 -4.78 27.30 9.21
C VAL A 195 -3.97 27.56 7.95
N ALA A 196 -4.52 28.32 7.01
CA ALA A 196 -3.75 28.78 5.86
C ALA A 196 -2.62 29.73 6.31
N SER A 197 -1.41 29.52 5.80
CA SER A 197 -0.30 30.45 6.04
C SER A 197 -0.51 31.75 5.25
N GLU A 198 0.10 32.85 5.72
CA GLU A 198 0.10 34.12 4.98
C GLU A 198 0.70 33.96 3.58
N LEU A 199 1.76 33.17 3.47
CA LEU A 199 2.40 32.85 2.19
C LEU A 199 1.43 32.13 1.25
N GLN A 200 0.60 31.21 1.76
CA GLN A 200 -0.41 30.50 0.96
C GLN A 200 -1.48 31.48 0.46
N LEU A 201 -1.96 32.35 1.32
CA LEU A 201 -2.95 33.35 0.94
C LEU A 201 -2.39 34.33 -0.11
N SER A 202 -1.14 34.74 0.00
CA SER A 202 -0.49 35.61 -0.99
C SER A 202 -0.31 34.90 -2.34
N ARG A 203 0.02 33.62 -2.36
CA ARG A 203 0.13 32.83 -3.60
C ARG A 203 -1.20 32.72 -4.34
N GLN A 204 -2.29 32.51 -3.63
CA GLN A 204 -3.63 32.43 -4.22
C GLN A 204 -4.12 33.76 -4.81
N GLN A 205 -3.51 34.87 -4.41
CA GLN A 205 -3.82 36.19 -4.95
C GLN A 205 -2.97 36.55 -6.19
N GLN A 206 -1.95 35.78 -6.51
CA GLN A 206 -1.11 36.03 -7.69
C GLN A 206 -1.92 35.77 -8.97
N ASN A 207 -1.76 36.69 -9.94
CA ASN A 207 -2.38 36.56 -11.25
C ASN A 207 -1.29 36.44 -12.33
N ALA A 208 -1.40 35.45 -13.20
CA ALA A 208 -0.44 35.24 -14.29
C ALA A 208 -0.39 36.42 -15.28
N VAL A 209 -1.42 37.26 -15.32
CA VAL A 209 -1.46 38.47 -16.17
C VAL A 209 -0.54 39.58 -15.65
N ASP A 210 -0.11 39.50 -14.39
CA ASP A 210 0.77 40.49 -13.77
C ASP A 210 2.27 40.21 -14.07
N TRP A 211 2.56 39.17 -14.84
CA TRP A 211 3.91 38.81 -15.20
C TRP A 211 4.29 39.38 -16.56
N ASP A 212 5.42 40.09 -16.60
CA ASP A 212 5.97 40.61 -17.86
C ASP A 212 6.48 39.47 -18.72
N LEU A 213 6.08 39.46 -20.01
CA LEU A 213 6.65 38.53 -20.97
C LEU A 213 8.05 39.02 -21.39
N PRO A 214 9.03 38.11 -21.50
CA PRO A 214 10.33 38.45 -22.03
C PRO A 214 10.24 39.00 -23.47
N GLU A 215 11.03 40.01 -23.80
CA GLU A 215 11.07 40.59 -25.13
C GLU A 215 11.52 39.58 -26.21
N ASP A 216 12.48 38.72 -25.90
CA ASP A 216 12.97 37.66 -26.77
C ASP A 216 12.40 36.28 -26.39
N LEU A 217 11.27 35.93 -27.00
CA LEU A 217 10.65 34.62 -26.83
C LEU A 217 11.50 33.48 -27.40
N GLY A 218 12.40 33.76 -28.40
CA GLY A 218 13.31 32.77 -28.94
C GLY A 218 14.41 32.38 -27.95
N ALA A 219 14.95 33.36 -27.21
CA ALA A 219 15.89 33.10 -26.14
C ALA A 219 15.21 32.32 -25.01
N LEU A 220 14.02 32.72 -24.58
CA LEU A 220 13.24 32.00 -23.57
C LEU A 220 12.98 30.55 -23.98
N LEU A 221 12.57 30.28 -25.22
CA LEU A 221 12.34 28.92 -25.73
C LEU A 221 13.61 28.07 -25.66
N LYS A 222 14.78 28.64 -26.02
CA LYS A 222 16.05 27.92 -25.89
C LYS A 222 16.39 27.59 -24.45
N GLU A 223 16.16 28.50 -23.52
CA GLU A 223 16.34 28.24 -22.09
C GLU A 223 15.38 27.16 -21.58
N MET A 224 14.12 27.19 -21.98
CA MET A 224 13.13 26.17 -21.60
C MET A 224 13.48 24.77 -22.09
N ILE A 225 13.93 24.61 -23.34
CA ILE A 225 14.25 23.30 -23.92
C ILE A 225 15.38 22.58 -23.18
N ILE A 226 16.31 23.31 -22.60
CA ILE A 226 17.47 22.73 -21.90
C ILE A 226 17.21 22.41 -20.42
N VAL A 227 16.06 22.80 -19.84
CA VAL A 227 15.79 22.48 -18.44
C VAL A 227 15.49 21.00 -18.29
N PRO A 228 15.99 20.35 -17.20
CA PRO A 228 15.82 18.92 -16.98
C PRO A 228 14.36 18.46 -16.92
N GLU A 229 13.44 19.32 -16.49
CA GLU A 229 12.02 19.04 -16.40
C GLU A 229 11.38 18.76 -17.76
N LEU A 230 11.87 19.40 -18.82
CA LEU A 230 11.39 19.21 -20.21
C LEU A 230 12.22 18.20 -21.01
N ALA A 231 13.34 17.73 -20.47
CA ALA A 231 14.17 16.73 -21.12
C ALA A 231 13.45 15.38 -21.25
N SER A 232 13.84 14.60 -22.28
CA SER A 232 13.34 13.23 -22.45
C SER A 232 13.60 12.38 -21.20
N LYS A 233 12.59 11.66 -20.74
CA LYS A 233 12.68 10.72 -19.63
C LYS A 233 13.00 9.29 -20.09
N GLN A 234 13.33 9.09 -21.37
CA GLN A 234 13.60 7.78 -21.95
C GLN A 234 14.69 7.02 -21.19
N TRP A 235 15.72 7.71 -20.71
CA TRP A 235 16.75 7.08 -19.89
C TRP A 235 16.19 6.43 -18.61
N ILE A 236 15.18 7.03 -17.99
CA ILE A 236 14.55 6.51 -16.79
C ILE A 236 13.72 5.26 -17.12
N TYR A 237 12.70 5.39 -17.99
CA TYR A 237 11.79 4.29 -18.27
C TYR A 237 12.39 3.20 -19.15
N GLY A 238 13.44 3.50 -19.91
CA GLY A 238 14.18 2.51 -20.70
C GLY A 238 14.96 1.48 -19.89
N GLN A 239 15.14 1.70 -18.58
CA GLN A 239 15.77 0.75 -17.67
C GLN A 239 14.81 -0.37 -17.21
N TYR A 240 13.53 -0.22 -17.46
CA TYR A 240 12.49 -1.17 -17.02
C TYR A 240 11.86 -1.87 -18.21
N ASP A 241 11.55 -3.15 -18.05
CA ASP A 241 10.81 -3.90 -19.06
C ASP A 241 9.33 -3.53 -19.02
N SER A 242 8.91 -2.73 -20.00
CA SER A 242 7.51 -2.34 -20.20
C SER A 242 6.67 -3.40 -20.93
N MET A 243 7.29 -4.51 -21.37
CA MET A 243 6.66 -5.54 -22.20
C MET A 243 6.49 -6.88 -21.45
N VAL A 244 6.67 -6.90 -20.14
CA VAL A 244 6.48 -8.12 -19.35
C VAL A 244 5.15 -8.79 -19.69
N ARG A 245 5.18 -10.11 -19.96
CA ARG A 245 4.05 -10.93 -20.43
C ARG A 245 3.47 -10.51 -21.78
N THR A 246 4.08 -9.59 -22.49
CA THR A 246 3.67 -9.10 -23.84
C THR A 246 2.24 -8.55 -23.88
N CYS A 247 1.71 -8.07 -22.77
CA CYS A 247 0.33 -7.54 -22.68
C CYS A 247 0.24 -6.02 -22.94
N THR A 248 1.35 -5.31 -23.01
CA THR A 248 1.36 -3.85 -23.23
C THR A 248 0.98 -3.52 -24.66
N SER A 249 -0.13 -2.80 -24.85
CA SER A 249 -0.58 -2.31 -26.15
C SER A 249 -0.12 -0.88 -26.39
N VAL A 250 -0.06 -0.04 -25.35
CA VAL A 250 0.44 1.33 -25.39
C VAL A 250 1.46 1.48 -24.26
N GLY A 251 2.70 1.74 -24.63
CA GLY A 251 3.83 1.83 -23.70
C GLY A 251 4.21 3.26 -23.33
N PRO A 252 5.41 3.44 -22.70
CA PRO A 252 5.94 4.73 -22.30
C PRO A 252 6.00 5.74 -23.45
N GLY A 253 5.70 7.01 -23.12
CA GLY A 253 5.67 8.14 -24.09
C GLY A 253 4.28 8.46 -24.62
N SER A 254 3.23 7.78 -24.16
CA SER A 254 1.83 8.09 -24.42
C SER A 254 1.15 8.69 -23.19
N ASP A 255 -0.09 9.15 -23.34
CA ASP A 255 -0.87 9.79 -22.26
C ASP A 255 -1.21 8.81 -21.14
N ALA A 256 -1.51 7.55 -21.48
CA ALA A 256 -1.73 6.49 -20.50
C ALA A 256 -1.13 5.17 -21.01
N ALA A 257 -0.76 4.30 -20.08
CA ALA A 257 -0.40 2.91 -20.40
C ALA A 257 -1.67 2.10 -20.68
N VAL A 258 -1.67 1.27 -21.74
CA VAL A 258 -2.78 0.36 -22.04
C VAL A 258 -2.28 -1.06 -22.03
N ILE A 259 -2.87 -1.89 -21.17
CA ILE A 259 -2.49 -3.30 -20.97
C ILE A 259 -3.68 -4.19 -21.29
N ARG A 260 -3.48 -5.15 -22.19
CA ARG A 260 -4.49 -6.16 -22.54
C ARG A 260 -4.72 -7.11 -21.36
N ILE A 261 -5.95 -7.56 -21.19
CA ILE A 261 -6.30 -8.62 -20.25
C ILE A 261 -6.37 -9.94 -21.03
N ASP A 262 -5.41 -10.82 -20.79
CA ASP A 262 -5.31 -12.12 -21.48
C ASP A 262 -6.61 -12.91 -21.42
N GLY A 263 -6.92 -13.54 -22.58
CA GLY A 263 -8.15 -14.34 -22.75
C GLY A 263 -9.44 -13.53 -22.85
N THR A 264 -9.33 -12.21 -23.04
CA THR A 264 -10.50 -11.31 -23.22
C THR A 264 -10.27 -10.28 -24.32
N GLU A 265 -11.33 -9.61 -24.76
CA GLU A 265 -11.28 -8.43 -25.63
C GLU A 265 -11.13 -7.11 -24.84
N LYS A 266 -10.76 -7.18 -23.56
CA LYS A 266 -10.66 -6.03 -22.66
C LYS A 266 -9.20 -5.60 -22.47
N ALA A 267 -9.04 -4.31 -22.18
CA ALA A 267 -7.79 -3.71 -21.77
C ALA A 267 -8.00 -2.75 -20.60
N LEU A 268 -6.94 -2.44 -19.86
CA LEU A 268 -6.91 -1.42 -18.84
C LEU A 268 -6.06 -0.26 -19.33
N ALA A 269 -6.61 0.96 -19.29
CA ALA A 269 -5.86 2.20 -19.45
C ALA A 269 -5.57 2.77 -18.04
N MET A 270 -4.33 3.16 -17.80
CA MET A 270 -3.88 3.67 -16.51
C MET A 270 -2.95 4.86 -16.70
N SER A 271 -3.21 5.96 -16.00
CA SER A 271 -2.30 7.11 -15.92
C SER A 271 -1.91 7.39 -14.46
N ILE A 272 -0.79 8.07 -14.27
CA ILE A 272 -0.31 8.57 -12.98
C ILE A 272 0.03 10.04 -13.19
N ASP A 273 -0.76 10.91 -12.58
CA ASP A 273 -0.66 12.33 -12.76
C ASP A 273 -0.63 13.08 -11.43
N GLY A 274 0.02 14.23 -11.43
CA GLY A 274 0.09 15.12 -10.29
C GLY A 274 1.10 16.23 -10.51
N ASN A 275 0.77 17.43 -10.03
CA ASN A 275 1.64 18.58 -10.10
C ASN A 275 1.75 19.24 -8.74
N SER A 276 2.85 18.94 -8.04
CA SER A 276 3.12 19.46 -6.70
C SER A 276 3.19 20.99 -6.64
N ARG A 277 3.62 21.66 -7.73
CA ARG A 277 3.65 23.13 -7.81
C ARG A 277 2.24 23.73 -7.85
N TYR A 278 1.32 23.12 -8.61
CA TYR A 278 -0.08 23.58 -8.63
C TYR A 278 -0.75 23.34 -7.27
N VAL A 279 -0.52 22.19 -6.65
CA VAL A 279 -1.01 21.90 -5.30
C VAL A 279 -0.39 22.86 -4.26
N GLN A 280 0.88 23.26 -4.43
CA GLN A 280 1.52 24.24 -3.56
C GLN A 280 0.94 25.66 -3.72
N LEU A 281 0.55 26.05 -4.95
CA LEU A 281 -0.07 27.35 -5.22
C LEU A 281 -1.51 27.42 -4.69
N ASP A 282 -2.30 26.42 -5.00
CA ASP A 282 -3.67 26.26 -4.52
C ASP A 282 -3.97 24.77 -4.32
N PRO A 283 -3.94 24.24 -3.09
CA PRO A 283 -4.11 22.81 -2.84
C PRO A 283 -5.42 22.25 -3.39
N LYS A 284 -6.51 22.97 -3.26
CA LYS A 284 -7.84 22.54 -3.73
C LYS A 284 -7.90 22.49 -5.25
N THR A 285 -7.56 23.58 -5.91
CA THR A 285 -7.59 23.69 -7.36
C THR A 285 -6.55 22.79 -8.01
N GLY A 286 -5.31 22.75 -7.48
CA GLY A 286 -4.24 21.90 -7.99
C GLY A 286 -4.58 20.42 -7.93
N SER A 287 -5.28 19.99 -6.90
CA SER A 287 -5.75 18.60 -6.77
C SER A 287 -6.90 18.28 -7.71
N CYS A 288 -7.85 19.23 -7.93
CA CYS A 288 -8.87 19.08 -8.98
C CYS A 288 -8.24 18.92 -10.35
N ILE A 289 -7.19 19.71 -10.66
CA ILE A 289 -6.46 19.63 -11.92
C ILE A 289 -5.82 18.24 -12.09
N ALA A 290 -5.18 17.70 -11.05
CA ALA A 290 -4.54 16.39 -11.11
C ALA A 290 -5.54 15.28 -11.44
N VAL A 291 -6.71 15.24 -10.80
CA VAL A 291 -7.77 14.27 -11.11
C VAL A 291 -8.28 14.43 -12.54
N ALA A 292 -8.53 15.67 -12.97
CA ALA A 292 -9.01 15.94 -14.32
C ALA A 292 -7.97 15.60 -15.40
N GLU A 293 -6.68 15.82 -15.13
CA GLU A 293 -5.57 15.46 -16.02
C GLU A 293 -5.47 13.96 -16.19
N ALA A 294 -5.44 13.20 -15.07
CA ALA A 294 -5.41 11.74 -15.09
C ALA A 294 -6.59 11.16 -15.89
N SER A 295 -7.79 11.69 -15.67
CA SER A 295 -8.99 11.25 -16.38
C SER A 295 -8.90 11.52 -17.88
N ARG A 296 -8.43 12.70 -18.28
CA ARG A 296 -8.23 13.05 -19.70
C ARG A 296 -7.19 12.15 -20.36
N ASN A 297 -6.09 11.87 -19.69
CA ASN A 297 -5.04 11.00 -20.21
C ASN A 297 -5.55 9.58 -20.48
N VAL A 298 -6.38 9.04 -19.59
CA VAL A 298 -7.07 7.76 -19.81
C VAL A 298 -7.99 7.85 -21.05
N VAL A 299 -8.78 8.92 -21.18
CA VAL A 299 -9.69 9.10 -22.33
C VAL A 299 -8.91 9.25 -23.65
N CYS A 300 -7.81 10.02 -23.67
CA CYS A 300 -6.96 10.18 -24.84
C CYS A 300 -6.35 8.86 -25.33
N SER A 301 -6.16 7.91 -24.42
CA SER A 301 -5.69 6.56 -24.76
C SER A 301 -6.82 5.56 -25.08
N GLY A 302 -8.06 6.03 -25.22
CA GLY A 302 -9.23 5.24 -25.60
C GLY A 302 -9.92 4.53 -24.42
N GLY A 303 -9.52 4.81 -23.18
CA GLY A 303 -10.12 4.26 -21.97
C GLY A 303 -11.34 5.06 -21.49
N ASN A 304 -12.12 4.45 -20.61
CA ASN A 304 -13.16 5.13 -19.83
C ASN A 304 -12.71 5.16 -18.36
N PRO A 305 -12.51 6.34 -17.75
CA PRO A 305 -12.15 6.42 -16.33
C PRO A 305 -13.23 5.78 -15.46
N LEU A 306 -12.84 4.83 -14.62
CA LEU A 306 -13.76 4.05 -13.79
C LEU A 306 -13.55 4.26 -12.30
N ALA A 307 -12.32 4.51 -11.90
CA ALA A 307 -11.95 4.69 -10.50
C ALA A 307 -10.59 5.38 -10.39
N LEU A 308 -10.29 5.86 -9.20
CA LEU A 308 -9.05 6.54 -8.87
C LEU A 308 -8.44 5.96 -7.59
N THR A 309 -7.13 5.90 -7.54
CA THR A 309 -6.36 5.76 -6.29
C THR A 309 -5.57 7.03 -6.05
N ASN A 310 -5.30 7.41 -4.81
CA ASN A 310 -4.48 8.56 -4.50
C ASN A 310 -3.20 8.19 -3.73
N GLY A 311 -2.16 9.00 -3.90
CA GLY A 311 -0.94 8.96 -3.11
C GLY A 311 -0.74 10.33 -2.46
N LEU A 312 -1.14 10.47 -1.20
CA LEU A 312 -1.07 11.73 -0.47
C LEU A 312 0.30 11.87 0.22
N ASN A 313 1.16 12.72 -0.35
CA ASN A 313 2.51 12.96 0.16
C ASN A 313 2.62 14.43 0.59
N PHE A 314 2.47 14.68 1.87
CA PHE A 314 2.55 15.98 2.51
C PHE A 314 3.59 15.97 3.63
N GLY A 315 3.99 17.15 4.11
CA GLY A 315 4.81 17.27 5.30
C GLY A 315 4.03 16.90 6.56
N ASN A 316 4.65 17.09 7.73
CA ASN A 316 4.10 16.71 9.02
C ASN A 316 2.73 17.39 9.29
N PRO A 317 1.62 16.62 9.39
CA PRO A 317 0.27 17.17 9.61
C PRO A 317 0.04 17.72 11.02
N GLU A 318 1.00 17.63 11.93
CA GLU A 318 0.95 18.31 13.22
C GLU A 318 1.15 19.82 13.08
N LYS A 319 1.77 20.27 11.97
CA LYS A 319 1.89 21.67 11.61
C LYS A 319 0.57 22.15 11.00
N PRO A 320 -0.11 23.16 11.59
CA PRO A 320 -1.44 23.60 11.16
C PRO A 320 -1.53 24.00 9.70
N GLU A 321 -0.46 24.57 9.13
CA GLU A 321 -0.42 24.99 7.73
C GLU A 321 -0.33 23.77 6.79
N ILE A 322 0.43 22.75 7.17
CA ILE A 322 0.56 21.51 6.39
C ILE A 322 -0.75 20.73 6.44
N PHE A 323 -1.37 20.64 7.62
CA PHE A 323 -2.69 19.98 7.74
C PHE A 323 -3.76 20.73 6.93
N TRP A 324 -3.70 22.07 6.87
CA TRP A 324 -4.60 22.84 6.02
C TRP A 324 -4.41 22.49 4.53
N GLN A 325 -3.16 22.41 4.05
CA GLN A 325 -2.88 22.02 2.66
C GLN A 325 -3.41 20.62 2.35
N LEU A 326 -3.16 19.65 3.23
CA LEU A 326 -3.66 18.27 3.08
C LEU A 326 -5.18 18.25 3.00
N ARG A 327 -5.87 18.95 3.92
CA ARG A 327 -7.34 19.01 3.96
C ARG A 327 -7.92 19.62 2.69
N GLU A 328 -7.38 20.75 2.24
CA GLU A 328 -7.84 21.42 1.01
C GLU A 328 -7.55 20.56 -0.24
N ALA A 329 -6.41 19.87 -0.30
CA ALA A 329 -6.09 18.95 -1.39
C ALA A 329 -7.09 17.78 -1.45
N VAL A 330 -7.41 17.17 -0.32
CA VAL A 330 -8.43 16.11 -0.24
C VAL A 330 -9.80 16.65 -0.66
N ALA A 331 -10.17 17.84 -0.22
CA ALA A 331 -11.43 18.49 -0.65
C ALA A 331 -11.46 18.71 -2.18
N GLY A 332 -10.34 19.08 -2.78
CA GLY A 332 -10.21 19.19 -4.24
C GLY A 332 -10.40 17.86 -4.97
N ILE A 333 -9.77 16.79 -4.47
CA ILE A 333 -9.96 15.45 -5.01
C ILE A 333 -11.44 15.04 -4.93
N CYS A 334 -12.10 15.24 -3.79
CA CYS A 334 -13.51 14.91 -3.61
C CYS A 334 -14.40 15.65 -4.62
N VAL A 335 -14.23 16.96 -4.78
CA VAL A 335 -14.99 17.76 -5.74
C VAL A 335 -14.83 17.24 -7.19
N ALA A 336 -13.61 16.95 -7.59
CA ALA A 336 -13.34 16.44 -8.93
C ALA A 336 -13.89 15.03 -9.13
N CYS A 337 -13.73 14.15 -8.16
CA CYS A 337 -14.24 12.78 -8.19
C CYS A 337 -15.77 12.72 -8.24
N GLU A 338 -16.45 13.57 -7.44
CA GLU A 338 -17.91 13.69 -7.49
C GLU A 338 -18.38 14.20 -8.86
N SER A 339 -17.70 15.22 -9.42
CA SER A 339 -18.06 15.81 -10.70
C SER A 339 -17.83 14.86 -11.89
N LEU A 340 -16.88 13.95 -11.78
CA LEU A 340 -16.51 12.98 -12.82
C LEU A 340 -17.06 11.57 -12.55
N GLU A 341 -17.83 11.39 -11.46
CA GLU A 341 -18.40 10.12 -11.01
C GLU A 341 -17.32 9.02 -10.81
N LEU A 342 -16.16 9.41 -10.26
CA LEU A 342 -15.02 8.51 -10.02
C LEU A 342 -14.94 8.12 -8.54
N PRO A 343 -15.21 6.86 -8.18
CA PRO A 343 -14.93 6.36 -6.83
C PRO A 343 -13.42 6.31 -6.55
N VAL A 344 -13.06 6.56 -5.30
CA VAL A 344 -11.69 6.44 -4.79
C VAL A 344 -11.53 5.10 -4.09
#